data_673ddd6a1bbf4f1e1335e2473c0f35aa
#
_entry.id   673ddd6a1bbf4f1e1335e2473c0f35aa
#
_cell.length_a   1.000
_cell.length_b   1.000
_cell.length_c   1.000
_cell.angle_alpha   90.00
_cell.angle_beta   90.00
_cell.angle_gamma   90.00
#
_symmetry.space_group_name_H-M   'P 1'
#
loop_
_entity.id
_entity.type
_entity.pdbx_description
1 polymer ?
#
loop_
_entity_poly.entity_id
_entity_poly.type
_entity_poly.pdbx_seq_one_letter_code
_entity_poly.pdbx_strand_id
1 'polypeptide(L)'
;ALLVRLLRAHHVIDAQDRWSLGSDTLVVAGDVFDRGPQVTEAFWLLYGLQQQAAAAGGAVHFVLGNHETMVLYDDLRYVNPKYLRSAQLLGRSYGQLYGADSVIGHWLRTRPVLLRIGDTLFLHGGISPEGIALALDPAATNAAYQASLGTPKAEVKANPATAPLYDGKTSPIWYRGYFDGRLDTAGVQAVLDALKLKRIVVGHTSMPHVSRFHGGRVIAIDSSIKNGENGELLFIEGDTLSRGLLDGSRVPLAEGTPGLND
;
A
#
# COMPACT_ATOMS: atom_id res chain seq x y z
N ALA A 1 0.20 4.08 17.23
CA ALA A 1 -0.66 3.39 18.14
C ALA A 1 -1.08 2.00 17.66
N LEU A 2 -2.11 1.85 16.79
CA LEU A 2 -2.59 0.51 16.41
C LEU A 2 -1.55 -0.25 15.58
N LEU A 3 -0.93 0.40 14.60
CA LEU A 3 0.16 -0.18 13.81
C LEU A 3 1.29 -0.69 14.71
N VAL A 4 1.79 0.13 15.64
CA VAL A 4 2.88 -0.27 16.57
C VAL A 4 2.46 -1.47 17.40
N ARG A 5 1.23 -1.48 17.94
CA ARG A 5 0.71 -2.59 18.72
C ARG A 5 0.67 -3.88 17.89
N LEU A 6 0.20 -3.82 16.64
CA LEU A 6 0.15 -4.95 15.73
C LEU A 6 1.55 -5.49 15.41
N LEU A 7 2.49 -4.60 15.06
CA LEU A 7 3.87 -4.97 14.76
C LEU A 7 4.58 -5.60 15.95
N ARG A 8 4.36 -5.08 17.19
CA ARG A 8 4.91 -5.67 18.42
C ARG A 8 4.29 -7.03 18.75
N ALA A 9 2.97 -7.18 18.58
CA ALA A 9 2.27 -8.43 18.87
C ALA A 9 2.81 -9.61 18.03
N HIS A 10 3.35 -9.31 16.84
CA HIS A 10 3.93 -10.30 15.94
C HIS A 10 5.46 -10.24 15.85
N HIS A 11 6.11 -9.60 16.81
CA HIS A 11 7.58 -9.49 16.89
C HIS A 11 8.23 -8.92 15.62
N VAL A 12 7.51 -8.14 14.84
CA VAL A 12 8.09 -7.38 13.71
C VAL A 12 9.02 -6.29 14.24
N ILE A 13 8.62 -5.70 15.37
CA ILE A 13 9.43 -4.77 16.15
C ILE A 13 9.47 -5.19 17.61
N ASP A 14 10.54 -4.82 18.30
CA ASP A 14 10.73 -5.05 19.72
C ASP A 14 9.96 -4.02 20.60
N ALA A 15 10.11 -4.11 21.91
CA ALA A 15 9.46 -3.21 22.86
C ALA A 15 9.94 -1.75 22.74
N GLN A 16 11.08 -1.51 22.09
CA GLN A 16 11.65 -0.19 21.82
C GLN A 16 11.39 0.28 20.37
N ASP A 17 10.44 -0.35 19.66
CA ASP A 17 10.08 -0.09 18.27
C ASP A 17 11.22 -0.29 17.26
N ARG A 18 12.17 -1.18 17.55
CA ARG A 18 13.26 -1.52 16.65
C ARG A 18 12.96 -2.80 15.88
N TRP A 19 13.52 -2.91 14.67
CA TRP A 19 13.39 -4.09 13.83
C TRP A 19 13.80 -5.38 14.55
N SER A 20 12.98 -6.43 14.44
CA SER A 20 13.14 -7.69 15.16
C SER A 20 13.02 -8.95 14.29
N LEU A 21 12.70 -8.81 12.98
CA LEU A 21 12.52 -9.96 12.08
C LEU A 21 13.82 -10.46 11.42
N GLY A 22 15.01 -9.95 11.81
CA GLY A 22 16.26 -10.40 11.21
C GLY A 22 16.28 -10.19 9.69
N SER A 23 16.44 -11.28 8.93
CA SER A 23 16.51 -11.26 7.45
C SER A 23 15.16 -11.29 6.72
N ASP A 24 14.04 -11.28 7.43
CA ASP A 24 12.72 -11.32 6.82
C ASP A 24 12.33 -9.99 6.17
N THR A 25 11.21 -10.00 5.46
CA THR A 25 10.73 -8.84 4.70
C THR A 25 9.37 -8.39 5.19
N LEU A 26 9.22 -7.09 5.44
CA LEU A 26 7.94 -6.41 5.64
C LEU A 26 7.54 -5.62 4.39
N VAL A 27 6.30 -5.79 3.93
CA VAL A 27 5.72 -4.97 2.84
C VAL A 27 4.53 -4.18 3.38
N VAL A 28 4.55 -2.87 3.16
CA VAL A 28 3.45 -1.95 3.46
C VAL A 28 2.83 -1.50 2.15
N ALA A 29 1.55 -1.77 1.95
CA ALA A 29 0.85 -1.51 0.68
C ALA A 29 0.21 -0.10 0.60
N GLY A 30 0.83 0.91 1.22
CA GLY A 30 0.42 2.30 1.12
C GLY A 30 -0.72 2.71 2.07
N ASP A 31 -1.26 3.89 1.81
CA ASP A 31 -2.34 4.54 2.58
C ASP A 31 -2.01 4.74 4.07
N VAL A 32 -0.80 5.22 4.33
CA VAL A 32 -0.40 5.71 5.66
C VAL A 32 -0.93 7.12 5.89
N PHE A 33 -1.04 7.93 4.82
CA PHE A 33 -1.71 9.22 4.89
C PHE A 33 -3.19 9.09 5.20
N ASP A 34 -3.71 10.19 5.73
CA ASP A 34 -5.10 10.49 6.00
C ASP A 34 -5.73 9.82 7.23
N ARG A 35 -6.86 10.36 7.64
CA ARG A 35 -7.75 9.96 8.74
C ARG A 35 -7.09 9.91 10.12
N GLY A 36 -6.04 9.12 10.31
CA GLY A 36 -5.42 8.91 11.61
C GLY A 36 -4.67 10.13 12.16
N PRO A 37 -4.58 10.29 13.49
CA PRO A 37 -3.84 11.40 14.12
C PRO A 37 -2.34 11.12 14.27
N GLN A 38 -1.80 10.01 13.77
CA GLN A 38 -0.42 9.56 13.96
C GLN A 38 0.28 9.21 12.64
N VAL A 39 -0.03 9.94 11.58
CA VAL A 39 0.53 9.72 10.23
C VAL A 39 2.04 10.00 10.20
N THR A 40 2.46 11.14 10.74
CA THR A 40 3.89 11.52 10.76
C THR A 40 4.71 10.50 11.54
N GLU A 41 4.22 10.07 12.69
CA GLU A 41 4.86 9.05 13.53
C GLU A 41 4.98 7.71 12.80
N ALA A 42 3.95 7.31 12.04
CA ALA A 42 3.98 6.08 11.25
C ALA A 42 5.02 6.15 10.12
N PHE A 43 5.12 7.26 9.40
CA PHE A 43 6.14 7.43 8.36
C PHE A 43 7.56 7.37 8.93
N TRP A 44 7.83 8.08 10.03
CA TRP A 44 9.16 8.04 10.64
C TRP A 44 9.53 6.65 11.18
N LEU A 45 8.55 5.92 11.74
CA LEU A 45 8.76 4.52 12.13
C LEU A 45 9.16 3.68 10.92
N LEU A 46 8.37 3.70 9.83
CA LEU A 46 8.64 2.88 8.64
C LEU A 46 9.96 3.26 7.96
N TYR A 47 10.27 4.55 7.89
CA TYR A 47 11.56 5.05 7.39
C TYR A 47 12.73 4.52 8.22
N GLY A 48 12.63 4.57 9.56
CA GLY A 48 13.64 4.05 10.47
C GLY A 48 13.78 2.53 10.40
N LEU A 49 12.65 1.80 10.33
CA LEU A 49 12.65 0.35 10.20
C LEU A 49 13.30 -0.12 8.89
N GLN A 50 13.16 0.62 7.80
CA GLN A 50 13.84 0.30 6.53
C GLN A 50 15.36 0.27 6.68
N GLN A 51 15.93 1.23 7.40
CA GLN A 51 17.37 1.29 7.66
C GLN A 51 17.83 0.14 8.56
N GLN A 52 17.07 -0.14 9.61
CA GLN A 52 17.38 -1.20 10.56
C GLN A 52 17.26 -2.59 9.94
N ALA A 53 16.23 -2.84 9.13
CA ALA A 53 16.05 -4.11 8.42
C ALA A 53 17.22 -4.36 7.46
N ALA A 54 17.61 -3.35 6.67
CA ALA A 54 18.76 -3.46 5.77
C ALA A 54 20.05 -3.81 6.51
N ALA A 55 20.31 -3.21 7.68
CA ALA A 55 21.45 -3.52 8.53
C ALA A 55 21.41 -4.94 9.11
N ALA A 56 20.22 -5.53 9.27
CA ALA A 56 20.02 -6.89 9.75
C ALA A 56 19.93 -7.94 8.61
N GLY A 57 20.12 -7.55 7.35
CA GLY A 57 19.99 -8.43 6.18
C GLY A 57 18.54 -8.67 5.73
N GLY A 58 17.56 -7.97 6.32
CA GLY A 58 16.16 -7.99 5.96
C GLY A 58 15.74 -6.80 5.08
N ALA A 59 14.44 -6.63 4.89
CA ALA A 59 13.93 -5.53 4.09
C ALA A 59 12.59 -4.97 4.61
N VAL A 60 12.40 -3.66 4.48
CA VAL A 60 11.09 -3.02 4.58
C VAL A 60 10.79 -2.32 3.27
N HIS A 61 9.74 -2.76 2.59
CA HIS A 61 9.25 -2.14 1.37
C HIS A 61 7.97 -1.35 1.65
N PHE A 62 7.92 -0.15 1.11
CA PHE A 62 6.72 0.68 1.10
C PHE A 62 6.26 0.84 -0.34
N VAL A 63 5.03 0.45 -0.63
CA VAL A 63 4.37 0.67 -1.93
C VAL A 63 3.44 1.85 -1.78
N LEU A 64 3.44 2.77 -2.75
CA LEU A 64 2.58 3.96 -2.70
C LEU A 64 1.11 3.57 -2.83
N GLY A 65 0.28 4.15 -1.98
CA GLY A 65 -1.17 4.15 -2.10
C GLY A 65 -1.71 5.42 -2.76
N ASN A 66 -3.01 5.46 -2.95
CA ASN A 66 -3.64 6.63 -3.56
C ASN A 66 -3.65 7.83 -2.60
N HIS A 67 -3.69 7.63 -1.29
CA HIS A 67 -3.63 8.71 -0.32
C HIS A 67 -2.26 9.39 -0.28
N GLU A 68 -1.15 8.65 -0.47
CA GLU A 68 0.16 9.29 -0.65
C GLU A 68 0.14 10.22 -1.87
N THR A 69 -0.38 9.75 -2.98
CA THR A 69 -0.48 10.54 -4.21
C THR A 69 -1.41 11.75 -4.04
N MET A 70 -2.56 11.57 -3.37
CA MET A 70 -3.51 12.65 -3.10
C MET A 70 -2.86 13.79 -2.33
N VAL A 71 -2.18 13.50 -1.24
CA VAL A 71 -1.50 14.53 -0.44
C VAL A 71 -0.41 15.23 -1.26
N LEU A 72 0.35 14.50 -2.07
CA LEU A 72 1.44 15.07 -2.86
C LEU A 72 0.96 15.99 -4.01
N TYR A 73 -0.29 15.87 -4.48
CA TYR A 73 -0.90 16.84 -5.40
C TYR A 73 -1.94 17.75 -4.73
N ASP A 74 -1.88 17.86 -3.39
CA ASP A 74 -2.66 18.79 -2.55
C ASP A 74 -4.18 18.48 -2.52
N ASP A 75 -4.60 17.23 -2.74
CA ASP A 75 -5.96 16.77 -2.46
C ASP A 75 -6.05 16.31 -0.99
N LEU A 76 -6.42 17.23 -0.11
CA LEU A 76 -6.32 17.10 1.35
C LEU A 76 -7.64 16.70 2.02
N ARG A 77 -8.62 16.18 1.27
CA ARG A 77 -9.99 15.92 1.74
C ARG A 77 -10.09 14.99 2.95
N TYR A 78 -9.15 14.09 3.12
CA TYR A 78 -9.15 13.08 4.17
C TYR A 78 -8.10 13.32 5.26
N VAL A 79 -7.32 14.40 5.14
CA VAL A 79 -6.26 14.74 6.10
C VAL A 79 -6.87 15.08 7.46
N ASN A 80 -6.29 14.49 8.52
CA ASN A 80 -6.73 14.80 9.87
C ASN A 80 -6.55 16.29 10.17
N PRO A 81 -7.57 16.97 10.74
CA PRO A 81 -7.53 18.42 11.02
C PRO A 81 -6.32 18.87 11.84
N LYS A 82 -5.76 18.01 12.70
CA LYS A 82 -4.52 18.26 13.46
C LYS A 82 -3.39 18.70 12.53
N TYR A 83 -3.22 18.01 11.41
CA TYR A 83 -2.13 18.27 10.46
C TYR A 83 -2.35 19.51 9.61
N LEU A 84 -3.62 19.77 9.22
CA LEU A 84 -3.96 21.01 8.51
C LEU A 84 -3.66 22.22 9.37
N ARG A 85 -4.01 22.15 10.67
CA ARG A 85 -3.69 23.21 11.62
C ARG A 85 -2.17 23.38 11.81
N SER A 86 -1.43 22.30 11.90
CA SER A 86 0.03 22.35 12.03
C SER A 86 0.68 22.99 10.78
N ALA A 87 0.23 22.62 9.58
CA ALA A 87 0.69 23.20 8.32
C ALA A 87 0.40 24.71 8.24
N GLN A 88 -0.80 25.12 8.64
CA GLN A 88 -1.19 26.54 8.70
C GLN A 88 -0.28 27.35 9.64
N LEU A 89 0.07 26.82 10.83
CA LEU A 89 1.00 27.47 11.77
C LEU A 89 2.41 27.62 11.17
N LEU A 90 2.80 26.73 10.27
CA LEU A 90 4.07 26.77 9.55
C LEU A 90 4.01 27.63 8.28
N GLY A 91 2.87 28.21 7.93
CA GLY A 91 2.67 29.01 6.73
C GLY A 91 2.80 28.22 5.41
N ARG A 92 2.47 26.92 5.42
CA ARG A 92 2.56 26.03 4.27
C ARG A 92 1.25 25.23 4.09
N SER A 93 0.98 24.70 2.89
CA SER A 93 -0.01 23.64 2.75
C SER A 93 0.53 22.32 3.32
N TYR A 94 -0.38 21.38 3.66
CA TYR A 94 0.06 20.08 4.20
C TYR A 94 0.89 19.31 3.18
N GLY A 95 0.51 19.32 1.89
CA GLY A 95 1.28 18.70 0.81
C GLY A 95 2.69 19.27 0.68
N GLN A 96 2.86 20.60 0.90
CA GLN A 96 4.18 21.24 0.87
C GLN A 96 5.12 20.77 1.99
N LEU A 97 4.60 20.27 3.12
CA LEU A 97 5.44 19.68 4.18
C LEU A 97 6.10 18.36 3.72
N TYR A 98 5.56 17.74 2.66
CA TYR A 98 6.09 16.56 2.01
C TYR A 98 6.63 16.86 0.62
N GLY A 99 7.16 18.08 0.42
CA GLY A 99 7.89 18.49 -0.77
C GLY A 99 9.14 17.64 -1.02
N ALA A 100 9.71 17.73 -2.21
CA ALA A 100 10.91 16.98 -2.57
C ALA A 100 12.14 17.36 -1.71
N ASP A 101 12.10 18.51 -1.07
CA ASP A 101 13.10 19.07 -0.16
C ASP A 101 12.98 18.53 1.29
N SER A 102 11.90 17.83 1.62
CA SER A 102 11.73 17.19 2.94
C SER A 102 12.19 15.73 2.93
N VAL A 103 12.64 15.21 4.08
CA VAL A 103 13.15 13.83 4.18
C VAL A 103 12.10 12.81 3.75
N ILE A 104 10.90 12.87 4.34
CA ILE A 104 9.81 11.92 4.02
C ILE A 104 9.26 12.17 2.61
N GLY A 105 9.16 13.42 2.17
CA GLY A 105 8.71 13.74 0.82
C GLY A 105 9.67 13.24 -0.28
N HIS A 106 10.98 13.36 -0.05
CA HIS A 106 12.00 12.75 -0.93
C HIS A 106 11.88 11.22 -0.91
N TRP A 107 11.81 10.63 0.28
CA TRP A 107 11.67 9.18 0.45
C TRP A 107 10.44 8.64 -0.28
N LEU A 108 9.26 9.26 -0.15
CA LEU A 108 8.05 8.85 -0.85
C LEU A 108 8.23 8.85 -2.38
N ARG A 109 8.94 9.84 -2.92
CA ARG A 109 9.20 9.95 -4.38
C ARG A 109 10.13 8.87 -4.93
N THR A 110 10.75 8.08 -4.06
CA THR A 110 11.55 6.90 -4.45
C THR A 110 10.80 5.58 -4.24
N ARG A 111 9.56 5.62 -3.78
CA ARG A 111 8.79 4.38 -3.52
C ARG A 111 8.10 3.87 -4.79
N PRO A 112 8.03 2.55 -4.97
CA PRO A 112 7.35 1.95 -6.11
C PRO A 112 5.82 1.98 -5.94
N VAL A 113 5.08 1.83 -7.03
CA VAL A 113 3.66 1.46 -7.07
C VAL A 113 3.46 -0.02 -7.37
N LEU A 114 4.45 -0.68 -7.96
CA LEU A 114 4.49 -2.11 -8.26
C LEU A 114 5.75 -2.72 -7.65
N LEU A 115 5.58 -3.71 -6.78
CA LEU A 115 6.68 -4.46 -6.15
C LEU A 115 6.48 -5.95 -6.40
N ARG A 116 7.40 -6.57 -7.11
CA ARG A 116 7.41 -8.02 -7.32
C ARG A 116 8.44 -8.69 -6.41
N ILE A 117 8.00 -9.68 -5.63
CA ILE A 117 8.86 -10.55 -4.84
C ILE A 117 8.54 -11.99 -5.25
N GLY A 118 9.48 -12.63 -5.94
CA GLY A 118 9.26 -13.95 -6.50
C GLY A 118 8.10 -14.00 -7.50
N ASP A 119 7.10 -14.79 -7.19
CA ASP A 119 5.88 -14.99 -7.97
C ASP A 119 4.66 -14.19 -7.44
N THR A 120 4.90 -13.29 -6.50
CA THR A 120 3.88 -12.44 -5.87
C THR A 120 4.09 -10.98 -6.25
N LEU A 121 3.02 -10.32 -6.70
CA LEU A 121 2.99 -8.88 -6.96
C LEU A 121 2.27 -8.17 -5.81
N PHE A 122 2.94 -7.19 -5.22
CA PHE A 122 2.40 -6.29 -4.20
C PHE A 122 2.14 -4.93 -4.82
N LEU A 123 0.94 -4.42 -4.66
CA LEU A 123 0.54 -3.08 -5.10
C LEU A 123 -0.64 -2.59 -4.25
N HIS A 124 -1.00 -1.33 -4.39
CA HIS A 124 -2.05 -0.78 -3.56
C HIS A 124 -3.46 -1.17 -4.03
N GLY A 125 -3.80 -0.93 -5.30
CA GLY A 125 -5.14 -1.17 -5.85
C GLY A 125 -5.29 -2.51 -6.56
N GLY A 126 -4.74 -2.62 -7.76
CA GLY A 126 -4.81 -3.86 -8.55
C GLY A 126 -4.37 -3.66 -10.00
N ILE A 127 -4.35 -4.73 -10.76
CA ILE A 127 -4.10 -4.75 -12.20
C ILE A 127 -5.36 -5.21 -12.91
N SER A 128 -5.92 -4.34 -13.75
CA SER A 128 -7.00 -4.71 -14.67
C SER A 128 -6.44 -5.39 -15.91
N PRO A 129 -7.28 -6.07 -16.72
CA PRO A 129 -6.86 -6.55 -18.03
C PRO A 129 -6.26 -5.46 -18.92
N GLU A 130 -6.83 -4.26 -18.91
CA GLU A 130 -6.35 -3.09 -19.65
C GLU A 130 -5.05 -2.52 -19.08
N GLY A 131 -4.79 -2.76 -17.79
CA GLY A 131 -3.60 -2.33 -17.07
C GLY A 131 -2.41 -3.30 -17.13
N ILE A 132 -2.55 -4.48 -17.77
CA ILE A 132 -1.48 -5.49 -17.82
C ILE A 132 -0.16 -4.89 -18.36
N ALA A 133 -0.23 -4.04 -19.38
CA ALA A 133 0.95 -3.41 -19.98
C ALA A 133 1.80 -2.64 -18.94
N LEU A 134 1.18 -2.03 -17.94
CA LEU A 134 1.87 -1.33 -16.85
C LEU A 134 2.65 -2.31 -15.95
N ALA A 135 2.16 -3.51 -15.77
CA ALA A 135 2.77 -4.50 -14.89
C ALA A 135 3.77 -5.42 -15.59
N LEU A 136 3.84 -5.40 -16.93
CA LEU A 136 4.85 -6.13 -17.71
C LEU A 136 6.25 -5.52 -17.53
N ASP A 137 6.33 -4.20 -17.35
CA ASP A 137 7.58 -3.51 -17.01
C ASP A 137 7.39 -2.67 -15.72
N PRO A 138 7.49 -3.31 -14.54
CA PRO A 138 7.34 -2.60 -13.27
C PRO A 138 8.38 -1.48 -13.08
N ALA A 139 9.58 -1.62 -13.63
CA ALA A 139 10.62 -0.62 -13.49
C ALA A 139 10.26 0.67 -14.25
N ALA A 140 9.84 0.57 -15.51
CA ALA A 140 9.39 1.70 -16.30
C ALA A 140 8.13 2.35 -15.69
N THR A 141 7.16 1.56 -15.24
CA THR A 141 5.94 2.06 -14.59
C THR A 141 6.26 2.79 -13.30
N ASN A 142 7.11 2.24 -12.44
CA ASN A 142 7.53 2.88 -11.21
C ASN A 142 8.27 4.21 -11.49
N ALA A 143 9.19 4.23 -12.46
CA ALA A 143 9.91 5.44 -12.84
C ALA A 143 8.96 6.54 -13.37
N ALA A 144 8.01 6.19 -14.25
CA ALA A 144 7.02 7.11 -14.77
C ALA A 144 6.12 7.67 -13.66
N TYR A 145 5.72 6.81 -12.71
CA TYR A 145 4.92 7.21 -11.57
C TYR A 145 5.69 8.18 -10.65
N GLN A 146 6.91 7.82 -10.28
CA GLN A 146 7.78 8.63 -9.42
C GLN A 146 8.05 10.01 -10.04
N ALA A 147 8.30 10.08 -11.35
CA ALA A 147 8.51 11.34 -12.07
C ALA A 147 7.27 12.23 -12.08
N SER A 148 6.06 11.67 -11.95
CA SER A 148 4.79 12.40 -11.97
C SER A 148 4.32 12.86 -10.58
N LEU A 149 4.95 12.40 -9.49
CA LEU A 149 4.54 12.72 -8.12
C LEU A 149 4.71 14.21 -7.81
N GLY A 150 3.63 14.81 -7.30
CA GLY A 150 3.56 16.24 -7.00
C GLY A 150 3.14 17.12 -8.18
N THR A 151 2.98 16.54 -9.38
CA THR A 151 2.35 17.22 -10.50
C THR A 151 0.84 17.39 -10.24
N PRO A 152 0.23 18.55 -10.56
CA PRO A 152 -1.19 18.75 -10.37
C PRO A 152 -2.05 17.67 -11.03
N LYS A 153 -3.11 17.23 -10.33
CA LYS A 153 -3.99 16.12 -10.75
C LYS A 153 -4.54 16.29 -12.17
N ALA A 154 -4.89 17.54 -12.55
CA ALA A 154 -5.41 17.83 -13.87
C ALA A 154 -4.36 17.59 -14.97
N GLU A 155 -3.11 17.93 -14.71
CA GLU A 155 -2.00 17.76 -15.64
C GLU A 155 -1.65 16.29 -15.85
N VAL A 156 -1.50 15.50 -14.76
CA VAL A 156 -1.20 14.06 -14.90
C VAL A 156 -2.31 13.30 -15.63
N LYS A 157 -3.57 13.72 -15.48
CA LYS A 157 -4.70 13.11 -16.19
C LYS A 157 -4.83 13.57 -17.64
N ALA A 158 -4.38 14.76 -17.96
CA ALA A 158 -4.39 15.27 -19.34
C ALA A 158 -3.22 14.75 -20.18
N ASN A 159 -2.14 14.32 -19.55
CA ASN A 159 -0.97 13.80 -20.25
C ASN A 159 -1.16 12.31 -20.62
N PRO A 160 -1.19 11.94 -21.91
CA PRO A 160 -1.40 10.56 -22.34
C PRO A 160 -0.40 9.54 -21.76
N ALA A 161 0.84 9.98 -21.46
CA ALA A 161 1.87 9.12 -20.88
C ALA A 161 1.61 8.76 -19.41
N THR A 162 0.94 9.64 -18.65
CA THR A 162 0.67 9.42 -17.23
C THR A 162 -0.81 9.12 -16.94
N ALA A 163 -1.73 9.49 -17.81
CA ALA A 163 -3.16 9.29 -17.62
C ALA A 163 -3.54 7.85 -17.19
N PRO A 164 -2.99 6.76 -17.79
CA PRO A 164 -3.29 5.39 -17.39
C PRO A 164 -2.87 5.08 -15.95
N LEU A 165 -1.85 5.78 -15.42
CA LEU A 165 -1.36 5.62 -14.05
C LEU A 165 -2.32 6.21 -13.01
N TYR A 166 -3.23 7.10 -13.42
CA TYR A 166 -4.16 7.86 -12.58
C TYR A 166 -5.64 7.60 -12.91
N ASP A 167 -5.92 6.77 -13.90
CA ASP A 167 -7.29 6.38 -14.26
C ASP A 167 -7.80 5.26 -13.36
N GLY A 168 -9.03 5.36 -12.88
CA GLY A 168 -9.61 4.39 -11.94
C GLY A 168 -9.81 2.97 -12.51
N LYS A 169 -9.68 2.79 -13.85
CA LYS A 169 -9.81 1.48 -14.50
C LYS A 169 -8.46 0.79 -14.71
N THR A 170 -7.39 1.55 -14.88
CA THR A 170 -6.06 1.01 -15.23
C THR A 170 -5.00 1.24 -14.16
N SER A 171 -5.22 2.23 -13.28
CA SER A 171 -4.23 2.63 -12.27
C SER A 171 -3.97 1.53 -11.24
N PRO A 172 -2.69 1.19 -10.99
CA PRO A 172 -2.33 0.18 -9.98
C PRO A 172 -2.66 0.59 -8.55
N ILE A 173 -2.99 1.87 -8.30
CA ILE A 173 -3.35 2.36 -6.96
C ILE A 173 -4.85 2.69 -6.80
N TRP A 174 -5.66 2.57 -7.86
CA TRP A 174 -7.09 2.90 -7.80
C TRP A 174 -8.01 1.74 -8.20
N TYR A 175 -7.51 0.71 -8.88
CA TYR A 175 -8.32 -0.38 -9.39
C TYR A 175 -8.93 -1.23 -8.27
N ARG A 176 -10.24 -1.51 -8.34
CA ARG A 176 -11.00 -2.32 -7.35
C ARG A 176 -11.74 -3.51 -7.98
N GLY A 177 -11.53 -3.77 -9.26
CA GLY A 177 -12.36 -4.71 -10.03
C GLY A 177 -12.32 -6.17 -9.56
N TYR A 178 -11.42 -6.53 -8.67
CA TYR A 178 -11.37 -7.86 -8.05
C TYR A 178 -12.54 -8.11 -7.10
N PHE A 179 -13.20 -7.06 -6.59
CA PHE A 179 -14.13 -7.15 -5.47
C PHE A 179 -15.56 -6.77 -5.84
N ASP A 180 -15.76 -6.02 -6.92
CA ASP A 180 -17.05 -5.46 -7.34
C ASP A 180 -17.71 -6.20 -8.53
N GLY A 181 -17.18 -7.37 -8.88
CA GLY A 181 -17.70 -8.20 -9.96
C GLY A 181 -17.29 -7.81 -11.37
N ARG A 182 -16.46 -6.76 -11.53
CA ARG A 182 -15.92 -6.35 -12.86
C ARG A 182 -14.94 -7.36 -13.44
N LEU A 183 -14.27 -8.14 -12.60
CA LEU A 183 -13.35 -9.17 -13.02
C LEU A 183 -13.65 -10.48 -12.27
N ASP A 184 -13.96 -11.53 -13.01
CA ASP A 184 -14.20 -12.86 -12.46
C ASP A 184 -12.89 -13.65 -12.25
N THR A 185 -13.00 -14.85 -11.69
CA THR A 185 -11.83 -15.69 -11.40
C THR A 185 -11.05 -16.08 -12.65
N ALA A 186 -11.70 -16.25 -13.79
CA ALA A 186 -11.03 -16.57 -15.05
C ALA A 186 -10.24 -15.35 -15.57
N GLY A 187 -10.82 -14.17 -15.47
CA GLY A 187 -10.15 -12.91 -15.81
C GLY A 187 -8.95 -12.63 -14.91
N VAL A 188 -9.06 -12.87 -13.58
CA VAL A 188 -7.91 -12.79 -12.67
C VAL A 188 -6.83 -13.78 -13.06
N GLN A 189 -7.19 -15.04 -13.40
CA GLN A 189 -6.21 -16.03 -13.86
C GLN A 189 -5.49 -15.56 -15.11
N ALA A 190 -6.19 -15.01 -16.09
CA ALA A 190 -5.59 -14.48 -17.31
C ALA A 190 -4.58 -13.36 -17.04
N VAL A 191 -4.87 -12.46 -16.06
CA VAL A 191 -3.91 -11.43 -15.62
C VAL A 191 -2.67 -12.07 -15.01
N LEU A 192 -2.83 -13.07 -14.13
CA LEU A 192 -1.70 -13.77 -13.50
C LEU A 192 -0.83 -14.49 -14.52
N ASP A 193 -1.45 -15.18 -15.49
CA ASP A 193 -0.74 -15.91 -16.55
C ASP A 193 0.08 -14.95 -17.42
N ALA A 194 -0.52 -13.83 -17.84
CA ALA A 194 0.18 -12.80 -18.63
C ALA A 194 1.40 -12.23 -17.90
N LEU A 195 1.32 -12.09 -16.57
CA LEU A 195 2.39 -11.53 -15.74
C LEU A 195 3.32 -12.60 -15.14
N LYS A 196 3.03 -13.88 -15.36
CA LYS A 196 3.74 -15.04 -14.77
C LYS A 196 3.81 -14.93 -13.25
N LEU A 197 2.66 -14.73 -12.63
CA LEU A 197 2.49 -14.59 -11.18
C LEU A 197 1.64 -15.74 -10.63
N LYS A 198 1.87 -16.07 -9.37
CA LYS A 198 1.03 -16.97 -8.59
C LYS A 198 -0.12 -16.22 -7.92
N ARG A 199 0.17 -15.00 -7.43
CA ARG A 199 -0.81 -14.19 -6.68
C ARG A 199 -0.53 -12.69 -6.76
N ILE A 200 -1.55 -11.94 -6.42
CA ILE A 200 -1.50 -10.48 -6.23
C ILE A 200 -1.94 -10.17 -4.81
N VAL A 201 -1.20 -9.29 -4.10
CA VAL A 201 -1.52 -8.80 -2.76
C VAL A 201 -1.86 -7.31 -2.88
N VAL A 202 -3.04 -6.91 -2.39
CA VAL A 202 -3.56 -5.54 -2.53
C VAL A 202 -4.09 -4.98 -1.21
N GLY A 203 -4.02 -3.65 -1.07
CA GLY A 203 -4.69 -2.86 -0.05
C GLY A 203 -5.97 -2.21 -0.58
N HIS A 204 -6.15 -0.90 -0.33
CA HIS A 204 -7.11 0.02 -0.96
C HIS A 204 -8.59 -0.27 -0.68
N THR A 205 -9.04 -1.48 -0.87
CA THR A 205 -10.42 -1.89 -0.62
C THR A 205 -10.51 -2.52 0.76
N SER A 206 -11.15 -1.78 1.68
CA SER A 206 -11.21 -2.20 3.08
C SER A 206 -12.08 -3.41 3.28
N MET A 207 -11.57 -4.37 4.02
CA MET A 207 -12.23 -5.63 4.38
C MET A 207 -12.33 -5.75 5.91
N PRO A 208 -13.25 -6.57 6.45
CA PRO A 208 -13.26 -6.86 7.88
C PRO A 208 -11.97 -7.57 8.34
N HIS A 209 -11.37 -8.36 7.45
CA HIS A 209 -10.21 -9.21 7.72
C HIS A 209 -9.28 -9.28 6.51
N VAL A 210 -8.00 -9.61 6.73
CA VAL A 210 -7.13 -10.08 5.65
C VAL A 210 -7.76 -11.31 5.02
N SER A 211 -8.13 -11.21 3.75
CA SER A 211 -9.01 -12.18 3.07
C SER A 211 -8.46 -12.60 1.72
N ARG A 212 -8.75 -13.84 1.34
CA ARG A 212 -8.43 -14.37 0.02
C ARG A 212 -9.66 -14.34 -0.90
N PHE A 213 -9.42 -14.02 -2.16
CA PHE A 213 -10.42 -13.95 -3.22
C PHE A 213 -9.95 -14.77 -4.43
N HIS A 214 -10.88 -15.13 -5.30
CA HIS A 214 -10.60 -15.85 -6.54
C HIS A 214 -9.78 -17.13 -6.32
N GLY A 215 -10.09 -17.89 -5.25
CA GLY A 215 -9.35 -19.10 -4.90
C GLY A 215 -7.92 -18.83 -4.44
N GLY A 216 -7.66 -17.71 -3.79
CA GLY A 216 -6.34 -17.34 -3.27
C GLY A 216 -5.41 -16.66 -4.28
N ARG A 217 -5.91 -16.31 -5.47
CA ARG A 217 -5.18 -15.55 -6.50
C ARG A 217 -5.00 -14.09 -6.14
N VAL A 218 -5.94 -13.53 -5.41
CA VAL A 218 -5.91 -12.17 -4.86
C VAL A 218 -6.04 -12.24 -3.36
N ILE A 219 -5.16 -11.52 -2.64
CA ILE A 219 -5.19 -11.38 -1.19
C ILE A 219 -5.40 -9.90 -0.87
N ALA A 220 -6.52 -9.57 -0.22
CA ALA A 220 -6.82 -8.23 0.26
C ALA A 220 -6.30 -8.07 1.69
N ILE A 221 -5.42 -7.08 1.93
CA ILE A 221 -4.76 -6.88 3.23
C ILE A 221 -5.20 -5.62 3.96
N ASP A 222 -6.06 -4.78 3.38
CA ASP A 222 -6.66 -3.67 4.12
C ASP A 222 -7.77 -4.20 5.04
N SER A 223 -7.41 -4.48 6.29
CA SER A 223 -8.30 -4.97 7.34
C SER A 223 -8.98 -3.85 8.13
N SER A 224 -9.21 -2.69 7.51
CA SER A 224 -9.89 -1.53 8.11
C SER A 224 -9.16 -0.89 9.29
N ILE A 225 -7.82 -0.98 9.33
CA ILE A 225 -6.99 -0.37 10.39
C ILE A 225 -7.23 1.15 10.53
N LYS A 226 -7.70 1.80 9.48
CA LYS A 226 -8.08 3.22 9.45
C LYS A 226 -9.14 3.60 10.51
N ASN A 227 -9.98 2.65 10.92
CA ASN A 227 -11.02 2.86 11.92
C ASN A 227 -10.47 2.89 13.36
N GLY A 228 -9.21 2.46 13.57
CA GLY A 228 -8.56 2.48 14.88
C GLY A 228 -8.98 1.34 15.83
N GLU A 229 -9.79 0.40 15.36
CA GLU A 229 -10.36 -0.70 16.16
C GLU A 229 -9.70 -2.04 15.87
N ASN A 230 -9.46 -2.34 14.59
CA ASN A 230 -8.89 -3.59 14.12
C ASN A 230 -7.67 -3.33 13.22
N GLY A 231 -6.83 -4.35 13.07
CA GLY A 231 -5.70 -4.38 12.15
C GLY A 231 -5.12 -5.78 12.13
N GLU A 232 -4.75 -6.26 10.95
CA GLU A 232 -4.21 -7.60 10.76
C GLU A 232 -2.97 -7.55 9.86
N LEU A 233 -2.08 -8.55 9.99
CA LEU A 233 -0.96 -8.78 9.09
C LEU A 233 -1.25 -10.00 8.21
N LEU A 234 -0.78 -9.96 6.97
CA LEU A 234 -0.61 -11.16 6.14
C LEU A 234 0.77 -11.76 6.39
N PHE A 235 0.84 -13.06 6.69
CA PHE A 235 2.07 -13.83 6.69
C PHE A 235 2.12 -14.72 5.45
N ILE A 236 3.26 -14.69 4.75
CA ILE A 236 3.56 -15.55 3.60
C ILE A 236 4.81 -16.36 3.96
N GLU A 237 4.64 -17.64 4.22
CA GLU A 237 5.70 -18.57 4.60
C GLU A 237 5.73 -19.71 3.58
N GLY A 238 6.47 -19.52 2.50
CA GLY A 238 6.39 -20.38 1.32
C GLY A 238 4.98 -20.33 0.70
N ASP A 239 4.30 -21.47 0.68
CA ASP A 239 2.93 -21.59 0.18
C ASP A 239 1.86 -21.40 1.27
N THR A 240 2.28 -21.36 2.53
CA THR A 240 1.37 -21.17 3.65
C THR A 240 1.04 -19.69 3.84
N LEU A 241 -0.25 -19.39 3.91
CA LEU A 241 -0.76 -18.05 4.17
C LEU A 241 -1.55 -18.04 5.46
N SER A 242 -1.26 -17.09 6.33
CA SER A 242 -2.00 -16.86 7.57
C SER A 242 -2.16 -15.37 7.84
N ARG A 243 -3.12 -15.02 8.70
CA ARG A 243 -3.30 -13.65 9.19
C ARG A 243 -2.94 -13.56 10.66
N GLY A 244 -2.26 -12.49 11.03
CA GLY A 244 -1.90 -12.19 12.40
C GLY A 244 -2.83 -11.16 13.00
N LEU A 245 -3.35 -11.43 14.19
CA LEU A 245 -4.33 -10.58 14.89
C LEU A 245 -3.65 -9.67 15.92
N LEU A 246 -4.37 -8.69 16.43
CA LEU A 246 -3.87 -7.72 17.43
C LEU A 246 -3.47 -8.34 18.77
N ASP A 247 -3.93 -9.54 19.07
CA ASP A 247 -3.56 -10.30 20.28
C ASP A 247 -2.30 -11.16 20.11
N GLY A 248 -1.69 -11.14 18.90
CA GLY A 248 -0.51 -11.93 18.57
C GLY A 248 -0.82 -13.34 18.04
N SER A 249 -2.07 -13.75 18.02
CA SER A 249 -2.45 -15.04 17.44
C SER A 249 -2.35 -15.03 15.92
N ARG A 250 -2.11 -16.22 15.33
CA ARG A 250 -2.16 -16.45 13.87
C ARG A 250 -3.29 -17.42 13.56
N VAL A 251 -4.07 -17.06 12.55
CA VAL A 251 -5.23 -17.85 12.10
C VAL A 251 -5.23 -17.97 10.57
N PRO A 252 -5.94 -18.94 9.97
CA PRO A 252 -6.10 -19.03 8.52
C PRO A 252 -6.69 -17.75 7.92
N LEU A 253 -6.43 -17.50 6.62
CA LEU A 253 -7.07 -16.40 5.89
C LEU A 253 -8.58 -16.57 5.87
N ALA A 254 -9.30 -15.48 6.00
CA ALA A 254 -10.73 -15.45 5.75
C ALA A 254 -11.03 -15.61 4.25
N GLU A 255 -12.16 -16.25 3.95
CA GLU A 255 -12.72 -16.20 2.59
C GLU A 255 -13.38 -14.83 2.38
N GLY A 256 -12.98 -14.15 1.33
CA GLY A 256 -13.57 -12.88 0.98
C GLY A 256 -14.91 -13.06 0.24
N THR A 257 -15.85 -12.20 0.54
CA THR A 257 -17.13 -12.15 -0.17
C THR A 257 -17.09 -11.02 -1.18
N PRO A 258 -17.19 -11.29 -2.50
CA PRO A 258 -17.29 -10.24 -3.52
C PRO A 258 -18.56 -9.36 -3.31
N GLY A 259 -18.46 -8.08 -3.68
CA GLY A 259 -19.58 -7.14 -3.56
C GLY A 259 -19.58 -6.28 -2.31
N LEU A 260 -18.52 -6.33 -1.48
CA LEU A 260 -18.30 -5.35 -0.42
C LEU A 260 -17.88 -4.02 -1.05
N ASN A 261 -18.80 -3.08 -1.04
CA ASN A 261 -18.50 -1.67 -1.36
C ASN A 261 -18.18 -0.92 -0.07
N ASP A 262 -17.14 -0.09 -0.10
CA ASP A 262 -16.86 0.91 0.94
C ASP A 262 -17.99 1.92 1.06
#